data_edd49cd26f904ec2f5557f9be950f6cb
#
_entry.id   edd49cd26f904ec2f5557f9be950f6cb
#
_cell.length_a   1.000
_cell.length_b   1.000
_cell.length_c   1.000
_cell.angle_alpha   90.00
_cell.angle_beta   90.00
_cell.angle_gamma   90.00
#
_symmetry.space_group_name_H-M   'P 1'
#
loop_
_entity.id
_entity.type
_entity.pdbx_description
1 polymer ?
#
loop_
_entity_poly.entity_id
_entity_poly.type
_entity_poly.pdbx_seq_one_letter_code
_entity_poly.pdbx_strand_id
1 'polypeptide(L)' 'MKVRWKGKTDFLVLTHDKIYTVLAIERGWYRLIDDSGEDYLYPPDNFEIIKE' A
#
# COMPACT_ATOMS: atom_id res chain seq x y z
N MET A 1 -7.10 -4.22 7.58
CA MET A 1 -7.38 -4.09 6.12
C MET A 1 -6.11 -4.31 5.35
N LYS A 2 -6.18 -5.09 4.30
CA LYS A 2 -5.02 -5.36 3.44
C LYS A 2 -5.32 -4.89 2.02
N VAL A 3 -4.27 -4.43 1.34
CA VAL A 3 -4.35 -3.96 -0.04
C VAL A 3 -3.23 -4.56 -0.87
N ARG A 4 -3.48 -4.73 -2.16
CA ARG A 4 -2.48 -5.21 -3.11
C ARG A 4 -2.07 -4.06 -4.02
N TRP A 5 -0.76 -3.85 -4.16
CA TRP A 5 -0.25 -2.81 -5.07
C TRP A 5 -0.35 -3.29 -6.51
N LYS A 6 -1.11 -2.58 -7.32
CA LYS A 6 -1.32 -2.93 -8.74
C LYS A 6 -0.50 -2.06 -9.68
N GLY A 7 0.19 -1.07 -9.16
CA GLY A 7 1.08 -0.24 -9.97
C GLY A 7 2.39 -0.94 -10.29
N LYS A 8 3.26 -0.25 -11.00
CA LYS A 8 4.59 -0.77 -11.33
C LYS A 8 5.43 -0.88 -10.06
N THR A 9 6.33 -1.87 -10.04
CA THR A 9 7.31 -1.97 -8.96
C THR A 9 8.18 -0.73 -8.93
N ASP A 10 8.25 -0.11 -7.75
CA ASP A 10 9.14 1.00 -7.45
C ASP A 10 10.11 0.49 -6.39
N PHE A 11 11.37 0.29 -6.75
CA PHE A 11 12.36 -0.38 -5.91
C PHE A 11 12.47 0.29 -4.54
N LEU A 12 12.42 -0.53 -3.48
CA LEU A 12 12.43 -0.10 -2.08
C LEU A 12 11.23 0.75 -1.65
N VAL A 13 10.20 0.80 -2.47
CA VAL A 13 8.96 1.52 -2.14
C VAL A 13 7.78 0.56 -2.16
N LEU A 14 7.34 0.14 -3.35
CA LEU A 14 6.19 -0.76 -3.50
C LEU A 14 6.49 -1.77 -4.60
N THR A 15 6.13 -3.02 -4.35
CA THR A 15 6.32 -4.12 -5.31
C THR A 15 4.98 -4.49 -5.95
N HIS A 16 4.96 -4.62 -7.28
CA HIS A 16 3.76 -5.03 -8.02
C HIS A 16 3.22 -6.35 -7.47
N ASP A 17 1.90 -6.40 -7.25
CA ASP A 17 1.15 -7.55 -6.73
C ASP A 17 1.46 -7.93 -5.28
N LYS A 18 2.33 -7.23 -4.59
CA LYS A 18 2.58 -7.47 -3.17
C LYS A 18 1.43 -6.93 -2.33
N ILE A 19 1.12 -7.64 -1.23
CA ILE A 19 0.07 -7.25 -0.29
C ILE A 19 0.69 -6.50 0.88
N TYR A 20 0.05 -5.39 1.25
CA TYR A 20 0.47 -4.54 2.38
C TYR A 20 -0.67 -4.41 3.37
N THR A 21 -0.34 -4.34 4.67
CA THR A 21 -1.32 -4.08 5.72
C THR A 21 -1.50 -2.57 5.88
N VAL A 22 -2.76 -2.12 5.80
CA VAL A 22 -3.09 -0.71 6.02
C VAL A 22 -3.18 -0.46 7.52
N LEU A 23 -2.34 0.43 8.03
CA LEU A 23 -2.30 0.78 9.45
C LEU A 23 -3.39 1.79 9.81
N ALA A 24 -3.69 2.70 8.90
CA ALA A 24 -4.69 3.75 9.10
C ALA A 24 -5.12 4.32 7.77
N ILE A 25 -6.29 4.92 7.72
CA ILE A 25 -6.75 5.67 6.56
C ILE A 25 -6.85 7.14 6.99
N GLU A 26 -6.10 8.01 6.30
CA GLU A 26 -6.03 9.43 6.62
C GLU A 26 -6.42 10.21 5.38
N ARG A 27 -7.57 10.89 5.46
CA ARG A 27 -8.12 11.66 4.34
C ARG A 27 -8.27 10.83 3.07
N GLY A 28 -8.67 9.56 3.22
CA GLY A 28 -8.84 8.65 2.10
C GLY A 28 -7.55 8.02 1.58
N TRP A 29 -6.40 8.36 2.15
CA TRP A 29 -5.11 7.76 1.80
C TRP A 29 -4.76 6.66 2.77
N TYR A 30 -4.01 5.67 2.29
CA TYR A 30 -3.58 4.53 3.10
C TYR A 30 -2.23 4.79 3.73
N ARG A 31 -2.16 4.69 5.06
CA ARG A 31 -0.88 4.64 5.75
C ARG A 31 -0.48 3.18 5.88
N LEU A 32 0.66 2.82 5.32
CA LEU A 32 1.16 1.46 5.37
C LEU A 32 2.69 1.47 5.48
N ILE A 33 3.24 0.33 5.92
CA ILE A 33 4.69 0.14 5.93
C ILE A 33 5.07 -0.37 4.56
N ASP A 34 5.87 0.40 3.84
CA ASP A 34 6.30 0.03 2.49
C ASP A 34 7.56 -0.84 2.51
N ASP A 35 8.14 -1.10 1.34
CA ASP A 35 9.30 -1.98 1.24
C ASP A 35 10.56 -1.38 1.87
N SER A 36 10.58 -0.08 2.17
CA SER A 36 11.68 0.55 2.89
C SER A 36 11.66 0.25 4.39
N GLY A 37 10.55 -0.30 4.89
CA GLY A 37 10.35 -0.56 6.31
C GLY A 37 9.80 0.62 7.09
N GLU A 38 9.51 1.73 6.43
CA GLU A 38 8.95 2.91 7.05
C GLU A 38 7.49 3.11 6.64
N ASP A 39 6.72 3.83 7.46
CA ASP A 39 5.32 4.08 7.15
C ASP A 39 5.18 5.40 6.39
N TYR A 40 4.41 5.35 5.32
CA TYR A 40 4.07 6.52 4.51
C TYR A 40 2.62 6.46 4.10
N LEU A 41 2.09 7.60 3.66
CA LEU A 41 0.75 7.73 3.10
C LEU A 41 0.79 7.58 1.59
N TYR A 42 -0.09 6.76 1.06
CA TYR A 42 -0.22 6.52 -0.38
C TYR A 42 -1.66 6.73 -0.82
N PRO A 43 -1.89 7.39 -1.97
CA PRO A 43 -3.24 7.50 -2.52
C PRO A 43 -3.77 6.11 -2.91
N PRO A 44 -5.09 5.88 -2.83
CA PRO A 44 -5.65 4.55 -3.06
C PRO A 44 -5.71 4.12 -4.52
N ASP A 45 -5.33 4.98 -5.47
CA ASP A 45 -5.63 4.81 -6.89
C ASP A 45 -5.17 3.49 -7.50
N ASN A 46 -4.00 3.01 -7.13
CA ASN A 46 -3.44 1.77 -7.69
C ASN A 46 -3.42 0.62 -6.70
N PHE A 47 -4.27 0.69 -5.69
CA PHE A 47 -4.41 -0.40 -4.72
C PHE A 47 -5.73 -1.13 -4.89
N GLU A 48 -5.65 -2.44 -4.77
CA GLU A 48 -6.82 -3.31 -4.72
C GLU A 48 -7.07 -3.72 -3.28
N ILE A 49 -8.29 -3.51 -2.78
CA ILE A 49 -8.65 -3.96 -1.43
C ILE A 49 -8.77 -5.48 -1.43
N ILE A 50 -8.04 -6.12 -0.53
CA ILE A 50 -8.09 -7.57 -0.37
C ILE A 50 -9.16 -7.90 0.66
N LYS A 51 -10.14 -8.70 0.26
CA LYS A 51 -11.15 -9.21 1.18
C LYS A 51 -10.64 -10.49 1.80
N GLU A 52 -10.59 -10.49 3.12
CA GLU A 52 -10.16 -11.66 3.88
C GLU A 52 -11.34 -12.55 4.25
#